data_8dfaf06a3766d712b3c9332cc661f9b8
#
_entry.id   8dfaf06a3766d712b3c9332cc661f9b8
#
_cell.length_a   1.000
_cell.length_b   1.000
_cell.length_c   1.000
_cell.angle_alpha   90.00
_cell.angle_beta   90.00
_cell.angle_gamma   90.00
#
_symmetry.space_group_name_H-M   'P 1'
#
loop_
_entity.id
_entity.type
_entity.pdbx_description
1 polymer ?
#
loop_
_entity_poly.entity_id
_entity_poly.type
_entity_poly.pdbx_seq_one_letter_code
_entity_poly.pdbx_strand_id
1 'polypeptide(L)'
;MNKAQQTTIAVLCILVCVLAGLVGQSTWHAYQGWSGRALGAPLPISLPTPLGLPPTWTPAPTSASTAGAVHTDRAAQGAPRCGGPAVMTLLVIGSDTRGGGYTWGLADMIRIARIDFATPRLTVLDFPRDLWVEIPEIADDLNGQDHEKLNQAYLYGNPGDGFGYWDHPSAGPGLLARTLDLNFGARIDHYLAINMQTFVRMVDAVGGIDVVLQHKVAGSNNADLQVGRQHLEGADALAVARDRAEGVFSRGDNQNLVLCALQKKLMSPAVLPRIPELVGSFRGSVQTDLDPNTMSQLACLAAQMPVENIAFYRFPEELFTQSREYDPVFEKSVFVWEVDTLVIRHYVGQFQAGTWPDSDGSAAHADSSTFCK
;
A
#
# COMPACT_ATOMS: atom_id res chain seq x y z
N MET A 1 -12.05 50.64 35.24
CA MET A 1 -11.26 50.23 34.03
C MET A 1 -10.84 51.49 33.28
N ASN A 2 -9.57 51.67 33.09
CA ASN A 2 -9.02 52.84 32.37
C ASN A 2 -9.29 52.65 30.85
N LYS A 3 -9.48 53.79 30.11
CA LYS A 3 -9.74 53.75 28.66
C LYS A 3 -8.72 52.89 27.88
N ALA A 4 -7.44 52.92 28.28
CA ALA A 4 -6.39 52.07 27.72
C ALA A 4 -6.66 50.58 27.90
N GLN A 5 -7.14 50.15 29.07
CA GLN A 5 -7.49 48.75 29.33
C GLN A 5 -8.70 48.31 28.50
N GLN A 6 -9.69 49.18 28.29
CA GLN A 6 -10.84 48.87 27.43
C GLN A 6 -10.42 48.68 25.97
N THR A 7 -9.51 49.56 25.47
CA THR A 7 -8.99 49.45 24.10
C THR A 7 -8.16 48.19 23.92
N THR A 8 -7.31 47.82 24.89
CA THR A 8 -6.52 46.57 24.85
C THR A 8 -7.39 45.32 24.83
N ILE A 9 -8.45 45.29 25.67
CA ILE A 9 -9.40 44.14 25.70
C ILE A 9 -10.16 44.09 24.38
N ALA A 10 -10.61 45.21 23.80
CA ALA A 10 -11.32 45.20 22.52
C ALA A 10 -10.42 44.68 21.38
N VAL A 11 -9.16 45.10 21.33
CA VAL A 11 -8.17 44.62 20.33
C VAL A 11 -7.92 43.15 20.52
N LEU A 12 -7.74 42.63 21.74
CA LEU A 12 -7.57 41.20 22.03
C LEU A 12 -8.80 40.40 21.62
N CYS A 13 -10.01 40.87 21.91
CA CYS A 13 -11.24 40.21 21.49
C CYS A 13 -11.37 40.12 19.97
N ILE A 14 -11.05 41.20 19.25
CA ILE A 14 -11.03 41.21 17.78
C ILE A 14 -10.00 40.21 17.25
N LEU A 15 -8.82 40.15 17.83
CA LEU A 15 -7.73 39.25 17.42
C LEU A 15 -8.13 37.76 17.65
N VAL A 16 -8.77 37.45 18.78
CA VAL A 16 -9.30 36.12 19.08
C VAL A 16 -10.43 35.74 18.11
N CYS A 17 -11.35 36.69 17.79
CA CYS A 17 -12.41 36.43 16.81
C CYS A 17 -11.86 36.18 15.40
N VAL A 18 -10.85 36.95 14.99
CA VAL A 18 -10.17 36.77 13.68
C VAL A 18 -9.46 35.43 13.65
N LEU A 19 -8.71 35.05 14.69
CA LEU A 19 -8.04 33.76 14.78
C LEU A 19 -9.07 32.61 14.81
N ALA A 20 -10.15 32.73 15.58
CA ALA A 20 -11.23 31.73 15.57
C ALA A 20 -11.92 31.61 14.21
N GLY A 21 -12.09 32.74 13.49
CA GLY A 21 -12.60 32.77 12.13
C GLY A 21 -11.67 32.08 11.14
N LEU A 22 -10.37 32.33 11.22
CA LEU A 22 -9.35 31.69 10.36
C LEU A 22 -9.24 30.19 10.65
N VAL A 23 -9.25 29.77 11.93
CA VAL A 23 -9.26 28.36 12.32
C VAL A 23 -10.56 27.70 11.87
N GLY A 24 -11.72 28.36 12.06
CA GLY A 24 -13.01 27.87 11.59
C GLY A 24 -13.06 27.71 10.06
N GLN A 25 -12.49 28.66 9.33
CA GLN A 25 -12.45 28.59 7.88
C GLN A 25 -11.49 27.49 7.38
N SER A 26 -10.33 27.34 8.00
CA SER A 26 -9.39 26.27 7.66
C SER A 26 -9.94 24.88 8.02
N THR A 27 -10.60 24.73 9.16
CA THR A 27 -11.27 23.49 9.53
C THR A 27 -12.48 23.18 8.62
N TRP A 28 -13.24 24.22 8.21
CA TRP A 28 -14.33 24.05 7.24
C TRP A 28 -13.85 23.65 5.87
N HIS A 29 -12.76 24.23 5.35
CA HIS A 29 -12.14 23.83 4.10
C HIS A 29 -11.55 22.41 4.19
N ALA A 30 -10.90 22.07 5.30
CA ALA A 30 -10.48 20.70 5.56
C ALA A 30 -11.67 19.74 5.60
N TYR A 31 -12.73 20.07 6.32
CA TYR A 31 -13.95 19.25 6.39
C TYR A 31 -14.62 19.09 5.02
N GLN A 32 -14.79 20.14 4.23
CA GLN A 32 -15.29 20.04 2.86
C GLN A 32 -14.35 19.22 1.97
N GLY A 33 -13.05 19.32 2.20
CA GLY A 33 -12.04 18.50 1.57
C GLY A 33 -12.21 17.01 1.90
N TRP A 34 -12.63 16.68 3.12
CA TRP A 34 -12.75 15.31 3.64
C TRP A 34 -14.17 14.73 3.51
N SER A 35 -15.23 15.56 3.42
CA SER A 35 -16.62 15.11 3.30
C SER A 35 -17.03 14.67 1.90
N GLY A 36 -16.09 14.58 0.94
CA GLY A 36 -16.35 14.09 -0.41
C GLY A 36 -16.49 12.56 -0.46
N ARG A 37 -17.01 12.05 -1.57
CA ARG A 37 -17.05 10.62 -1.88
C ARG A 37 -15.62 10.08 -1.97
N ALA A 38 -15.44 8.76 -1.72
CA ALA A 38 -14.21 8.05 -1.98
C ALA A 38 -13.69 8.37 -3.41
N LEU A 39 -12.36 8.43 -3.57
CA LEU A 39 -11.71 8.79 -4.84
C LEU A 39 -11.66 7.62 -5.82
N GLY A 40 -12.34 6.54 -5.53
CA GLY A 40 -12.48 5.34 -6.34
C GLY A 40 -13.70 4.52 -5.91
N ALA A 41 -14.05 3.51 -6.70
CA ALA A 41 -15.12 2.58 -6.36
C ALA A 41 -14.60 1.49 -5.42
N PRO A 42 -15.46 0.95 -4.52
CA PRO A 42 -15.08 -0.15 -3.64
C PRO A 42 -14.66 -1.38 -4.45
N LEU A 43 -13.80 -2.19 -3.86
CA LEU A 43 -13.40 -3.48 -4.41
C LEU A 43 -14.62 -4.42 -4.52
N PRO A 44 -14.64 -5.34 -5.50
CA PRO A 44 -15.66 -6.38 -5.55
C PRO A 44 -15.54 -7.23 -4.29
N ILE A 45 -16.67 -7.57 -3.67
CA ILE A 45 -16.71 -8.49 -2.53
C ILE A 45 -16.25 -9.85 -3.03
N SER A 46 -15.05 -10.27 -2.64
CA SER A 46 -14.56 -11.61 -2.92
C SER A 46 -15.29 -12.59 -2.03
N LEU A 47 -16.20 -13.38 -2.61
CA LEU A 47 -16.57 -14.62 -1.95
C LEU A 47 -15.33 -15.52 -1.93
N PRO A 48 -15.01 -16.21 -0.81
CA PRO A 48 -13.86 -17.10 -0.78
C PRO A 48 -13.97 -18.10 -1.94
N THR A 49 -12.96 -18.08 -2.83
CA THR A 49 -12.88 -19.07 -3.90
C THR A 49 -12.83 -20.44 -3.24
N PRO A 50 -13.79 -21.36 -3.49
CA PRO A 50 -13.72 -22.70 -2.93
C PRO A 50 -12.40 -23.30 -3.40
N LEU A 51 -11.54 -23.72 -2.47
CA LEU A 51 -10.39 -24.56 -2.79
C LEU A 51 -10.96 -25.77 -3.50
N GLY A 52 -10.72 -25.89 -4.81
CA GLY A 52 -10.96 -27.12 -5.55
C GLY A 52 -10.06 -28.19 -4.95
N LEU A 53 -10.59 -28.97 -4.03
CA LEU A 53 -9.85 -30.14 -3.52
C LEU A 53 -9.61 -31.07 -4.70
N PRO A 54 -8.39 -31.62 -4.86
CA PRO A 54 -8.12 -32.62 -5.90
C PRO A 54 -9.16 -33.74 -5.79
N PRO A 55 -9.67 -34.28 -6.90
CA PRO A 55 -10.76 -35.23 -6.91
C PRO A 55 -10.46 -36.58 -6.20
N THR A 56 -9.27 -36.77 -5.66
CA THR A 56 -8.81 -37.96 -4.94
C THR A 56 -8.86 -37.87 -3.42
N TRP A 57 -9.32 -36.74 -2.86
CA TRP A 57 -9.43 -36.59 -1.41
C TRP A 57 -10.77 -37.12 -0.92
N THR A 58 -10.80 -38.41 -0.53
CA THR A 58 -11.91 -38.98 0.24
C THR A 58 -11.65 -38.62 1.71
N PRO A 59 -12.51 -37.83 2.36
CA PRO A 59 -12.33 -37.55 3.78
C PRO A 59 -12.44 -38.85 4.56
N ALA A 60 -11.47 -39.13 5.43
CA ALA A 60 -11.56 -40.21 6.38
C ALA A 60 -12.84 -40.04 7.22
N PRO A 61 -13.54 -41.15 7.58
CA PRO A 61 -14.76 -41.05 8.36
C PRO A 61 -14.47 -40.38 9.69
N THR A 62 -14.98 -39.16 9.84
CA THR A 62 -14.90 -38.40 11.07
C THR A 62 -15.74 -39.10 12.12
N SER A 63 -15.09 -39.76 13.08
CA SER A 63 -15.76 -40.16 14.32
C SER A 63 -16.38 -38.90 14.93
N ALA A 64 -17.69 -38.91 15.10
CA ALA A 64 -18.44 -37.81 15.70
C ALA A 64 -17.92 -37.58 17.12
N SER A 65 -16.95 -36.71 17.24
CA SER A 65 -16.54 -36.16 18.52
C SER A 65 -17.44 -34.95 18.75
N THR A 66 -18.21 -35.02 19.80
CA THR A 66 -19.09 -33.96 20.30
C THR A 66 -18.40 -32.60 20.20
N ALA A 67 -18.96 -31.73 19.39
CA ALA A 67 -18.48 -30.35 19.23
C ALA A 67 -18.59 -29.62 20.57
N GLY A 68 -17.55 -29.74 21.38
CA GLY A 68 -17.24 -28.72 22.37
C GLY A 68 -16.85 -27.48 21.59
N ALA A 69 -17.59 -26.40 21.80
CA ALA A 69 -17.21 -25.09 21.30
C ALA A 69 -15.76 -24.83 21.72
N VAL A 70 -14.84 -24.89 20.76
CA VAL A 70 -13.50 -24.34 20.96
C VAL A 70 -13.69 -22.85 21.00
N HIS A 71 -13.97 -22.34 22.22
CA HIS A 71 -13.60 -20.98 22.56
C HIS A 71 -12.08 -20.94 22.45
N THR A 72 -11.57 -20.60 21.26
CA THR A 72 -10.24 -20.05 21.18
C THR A 72 -10.26 -18.85 22.12
N ASP A 73 -9.54 -18.94 23.21
CA ASP A 73 -9.20 -17.83 24.07
C ASP A 73 -8.58 -16.74 23.19
N ARG A 74 -9.46 -15.86 22.69
CA ARG A 74 -9.09 -14.57 22.12
C ARG A 74 -8.76 -13.70 23.31
N ALA A 75 -7.59 -14.03 23.92
CA ALA A 75 -7.06 -13.29 25.05
C ALA A 75 -7.15 -11.82 24.75
N ALA A 76 -8.00 -11.12 25.50
CA ALA A 76 -8.06 -9.69 25.74
C ALA A 76 -7.36 -8.79 24.68
N GLN A 77 -7.76 -8.87 23.43
CA GLN A 77 -7.44 -7.83 22.47
C GLN A 77 -8.19 -6.59 22.95
N GLY A 78 -7.46 -5.53 23.30
CA GLY A 78 -8.04 -4.25 23.66
C GLY A 78 -9.02 -3.79 22.59
N ALA A 79 -9.98 -2.94 22.95
CA ALA A 79 -10.86 -2.34 21.94
C ALA A 79 -10.03 -1.67 20.84
N PRO A 80 -10.41 -1.82 19.54
CA PRO A 80 -9.69 -1.22 18.45
C PRO A 80 -9.51 0.28 18.65
N ARG A 81 -8.32 0.80 18.44
CA ARG A 81 -8.02 2.23 18.60
C ARG A 81 -8.62 3.04 17.47
N CYS A 82 -8.77 4.32 17.68
CA CYS A 82 -9.23 5.28 16.67
C CYS A 82 -10.60 4.94 16.02
N GLY A 83 -11.38 4.03 16.61
CA GLY A 83 -12.69 3.62 16.08
C GLY A 83 -12.61 2.78 14.80
N GLY A 84 -11.42 2.27 14.44
CA GLY A 84 -11.22 1.41 13.28
C GLY A 84 -11.69 -0.03 13.50
N PRO A 85 -11.61 -0.90 12.49
CA PRO A 85 -11.82 -2.34 12.62
C PRO A 85 -10.69 -2.97 13.45
N ALA A 86 -10.83 -4.23 13.89
CA ALA A 86 -9.74 -4.90 14.60
C ALA A 86 -8.48 -5.00 13.71
N VAL A 87 -8.67 -5.42 12.46
CA VAL A 87 -7.62 -5.54 11.43
C VAL A 87 -8.18 -5.04 10.11
N MET A 88 -7.35 -4.40 9.30
CA MET A 88 -7.65 -3.95 7.94
C MET A 88 -6.51 -4.39 7.01
N THR A 89 -6.86 -4.86 5.83
CA THR A 89 -5.91 -5.20 4.76
C THR A 89 -6.03 -4.20 3.62
N LEU A 90 -4.94 -3.47 3.33
CA LEU A 90 -4.89 -2.43 2.32
C LEU A 90 -3.94 -2.86 1.19
N LEU A 91 -4.44 -2.88 -0.06
CA LEU A 91 -3.60 -3.03 -1.24
C LEU A 91 -2.98 -1.68 -1.61
N VAL A 92 -1.66 -1.60 -1.60
CA VAL A 92 -0.90 -0.40 -1.95
C VAL A 92 -0.24 -0.60 -3.30
N ILE A 93 -0.55 0.28 -4.25
CA ILE A 93 -0.13 0.19 -5.64
C ILE A 93 0.69 1.43 -6.02
N GLY A 94 1.88 1.20 -6.56
CA GLY A 94 2.68 2.22 -7.22
C GLY A 94 2.65 1.99 -8.74
N SER A 95 1.95 2.87 -9.47
CA SER A 95 1.84 2.77 -10.93
C SER A 95 2.98 3.51 -11.64
N ASP A 96 3.47 2.96 -12.75
CA ASP A 96 4.49 3.58 -13.61
C ASP A 96 3.91 4.64 -14.56
N THR A 97 2.64 4.94 -14.45
CA THR A 97 1.97 5.99 -15.24
C THR A 97 2.70 7.32 -15.12
N ARG A 98 3.08 7.90 -16.26
CA ARG A 98 3.86 9.15 -16.34
C ARG A 98 3.00 10.40 -16.54
N GLY A 99 1.72 10.23 -16.82
CA GLY A 99 0.74 11.30 -17.02
C GLY A 99 -0.08 11.62 -15.77
N GLY A 100 -0.97 12.61 -15.87
CA GLY A 100 -1.91 12.96 -14.79
C GLY A 100 -3.11 12.02 -14.66
N GLY A 101 -3.23 10.99 -15.50
CA GLY A 101 -4.31 10.00 -15.48
C GLY A 101 -3.88 8.66 -14.88
N TYR A 102 -4.86 7.90 -14.38
CA TYR A 102 -4.66 6.55 -13.83
C TYR A 102 -5.25 5.47 -14.75
N THR A 103 -5.56 5.81 -15.99
CA THR A 103 -6.30 4.94 -16.90
C THR A 103 -5.42 3.93 -17.63
N TRP A 104 -4.10 3.96 -17.41
CA TRP A 104 -3.13 3.04 -17.99
C TRP A 104 -1.82 3.07 -17.22
N GLY A 105 -1.00 2.05 -17.36
CA GLY A 105 0.26 1.88 -16.64
C GLY A 105 0.35 0.54 -15.93
N LEU A 106 1.56 0.10 -15.66
CA LEU A 106 1.85 -1.13 -14.92
C LEU A 106 1.93 -0.86 -13.41
N ALA A 107 1.54 -1.82 -12.60
CA ALA A 107 1.77 -1.76 -11.15
C ALA A 107 3.24 -2.12 -10.85
N ASP A 108 4.09 -1.12 -10.74
CA ASP A 108 5.53 -1.31 -10.48
C ASP A 108 5.84 -1.60 -9.00
N MET A 109 4.92 -1.31 -8.09
CA MET A 109 4.94 -1.68 -6.68
C MET A 109 3.60 -2.28 -6.31
N ILE A 110 3.60 -3.48 -5.76
CA ILE A 110 2.40 -4.21 -5.33
C ILE A 110 2.63 -4.69 -3.91
N ARG A 111 1.89 -4.16 -2.95
CA ARG A 111 2.05 -4.49 -1.53
C ARG A 111 0.72 -4.69 -0.85
N ILE A 112 0.69 -5.59 0.10
CA ILE A 112 -0.43 -5.75 1.01
C ILE A 112 0.02 -5.26 2.39
N ALA A 113 -0.67 -4.28 2.93
CA ALA A 113 -0.47 -3.76 4.26
C ALA A 113 -1.56 -4.31 5.19
N ARG A 114 -1.15 -5.06 6.21
CA ARG A 114 -2.02 -5.49 7.30
C ARG A 114 -1.88 -4.51 8.44
N ILE A 115 -2.97 -3.87 8.80
CA ILE A 115 -3.07 -2.80 9.78
C ILE A 115 -3.86 -3.32 10.97
N ASP A 116 -3.24 -3.43 12.12
CA ASP A 116 -3.86 -3.90 13.36
C ASP A 116 -4.17 -2.69 14.25
N PHE A 117 -5.47 -2.43 14.47
CA PHE A 117 -5.94 -1.33 15.31
C PHE A 117 -6.08 -1.71 16.79
N ALA A 118 -6.18 -3.00 17.08
CA ALA A 118 -6.26 -3.49 18.47
C ALA A 118 -4.88 -3.46 19.11
N THR A 119 -3.88 -3.94 18.37
CA THR A 119 -2.47 -3.88 18.75
C THR A 119 -1.75 -3.05 17.69
N PRO A 120 -1.60 -1.71 17.85
CA PRO A 120 -1.08 -0.84 16.80
C PRO A 120 0.18 -1.40 16.14
N ARG A 121 0.01 -2.01 14.97
CA ARG A 121 1.05 -2.64 14.18
C ARG A 121 0.71 -2.50 12.70
N LEU A 122 1.71 -2.18 11.91
CA LEU A 122 1.66 -2.18 10.46
C LEU A 122 2.65 -3.21 9.94
N THR A 123 2.15 -4.22 9.25
CA THR A 123 2.99 -5.18 8.52
C THR A 123 2.73 -5.05 7.03
N VAL A 124 3.77 -5.02 6.22
CA VAL A 124 3.69 -4.83 4.78
C VAL A 124 4.39 -5.99 4.08
N LEU A 125 3.68 -6.66 3.19
CA LEU A 125 4.19 -7.77 2.37
C LEU A 125 4.33 -7.31 0.93
N ASP A 126 5.51 -7.47 0.36
CA ASP A 126 5.85 -7.10 -1.02
C ASP A 126 5.61 -8.29 -1.96
N PHE A 127 4.96 -8.03 -3.11
CA PHE A 127 4.76 -8.99 -4.18
C PHE A 127 5.64 -8.64 -5.38
N PRO A 128 6.49 -9.56 -5.86
CA PRO A 128 7.25 -9.33 -7.08
C PRO A 128 6.30 -9.08 -8.27
N ARG A 129 6.49 -7.94 -8.92
CA ARG A 129 5.63 -7.49 -10.02
C ARG A 129 5.65 -8.40 -11.25
N ASP A 130 6.77 -9.12 -11.45
CA ASP A 130 7.01 -9.99 -12.59
C ASP A 130 6.59 -11.44 -12.35
N LEU A 131 5.77 -11.71 -11.30
CA LEU A 131 5.16 -13.03 -11.05
C LEU A 131 4.26 -13.42 -12.22
N TRP A 132 4.42 -14.65 -12.73
CA TRP A 132 3.56 -15.24 -13.76
C TRP A 132 2.34 -15.83 -13.08
N VAL A 133 1.16 -15.26 -13.35
CA VAL A 133 -0.06 -15.57 -12.62
C VAL A 133 -1.27 -15.61 -13.55
N GLU A 134 -2.28 -16.38 -13.19
CA GLU A 134 -3.59 -16.32 -13.81
C GLU A 134 -4.26 -14.97 -13.49
N ILE A 135 -4.62 -14.22 -14.54
CA ILE A 135 -5.40 -12.99 -14.43
C ILE A 135 -6.82 -13.28 -14.91
N PRO A 136 -7.84 -13.13 -14.07
CA PRO A 136 -9.20 -13.44 -14.47
C PRO A 136 -9.70 -12.53 -15.61
N GLU A 137 -10.54 -13.08 -16.48
CA GLU A 137 -11.29 -12.37 -17.53
C GLU A 137 -10.46 -11.84 -18.71
N ILE A 138 -9.16 -12.11 -18.80
CA ILE A 138 -8.34 -11.64 -19.93
C ILE A 138 -8.27 -12.61 -21.11
N ALA A 139 -8.63 -13.87 -20.91
CA ALA A 139 -8.45 -14.92 -21.92
C ALA A 139 -9.20 -14.65 -23.24
N ASP A 140 -10.40 -14.06 -23.16
CA ASP A 140 -11.20 -13.73 -24.35
C ASP A 140 -10.53 -12.65 -25.22
N ASP A 141 -9.80 -11.73 -24.58
CA ASP A 141 -9.08 -10.64 -25.24
C ASP A 141 -7.67 -11.02 -25.69
N LEU A 142 -7.07 -12.04 -25.08
CA LEU A 142 -5.70 -12.48 -25.33
C LEU A 142 -5.60 -13.87 -26.01
N ASN A 143 -6.53 -14.19 -26.91
CA ASN A 143 -6.53 -15.43 -27.69
C ASN A 143 -6.47 -16.73 -26.83
N GLY A 144 -7.12 -16.71 -25.67
CA GLY A 144 -7.16 -17.83 -24.73
C GLY A 144 -6.02 -17.86 -23.70
N GLN A 145 -5.10 -16.90 -23.72
CA GLN A 145 -4.06 -16.78 -22.70
C GLN A 145 -4.64 -16.09 -21.45
N ASP A 146 -4.61 -16.80 -20.34
CA ASP A 146 -5.10 -16.33 -19.04
C ASP A 146 -3.99 -16.00 -18.04
N HIS A 147 -2.74 -16.28 -18.38
CA HIS A 147 -1.56 -15.98 -17.56
C HIS A 147 -0.75 -14.82 -18.13
N GLU A 148 -0.41 -13.88 -17.25
CA GLU A 148 0.48 -12.76 -17.54
C GLU A 148 1.23 -12.34 -16.26
N LYS A 149 2.11 -11.32 -16.37
CA LYS A 149 2.76 -10.76 -15.19
C LYS A 149 1.77 -10.11 -14.26
N LEU A 150 1.93 -10.29 -12.97
CA LEU A 150 1.07 -9.72 -11.93
C LEU A 150 0.84 -8.20 -12.09
N ASN A 151 1.87 -7.45 -12.51
CA ASN A 151 1.75 -6.01 -12.70
C ASN A 151 0.83 -5.59 -13.87
N GLN A 152 0.60 -6.50 -14.83
CA GLN A 152 -0.30 -6.26 -15.97
C GLN A 152 -1.77 -6.33 -15.58
N ALA A 153 -2.11 -7.03 -14.49
CA ALA A 153 -3.47 -7.05 -13.98
C ALA A 153 -4.01 -5.64 -13.70
N TYR A 154 -3.15 -4.74 -13.19
CA TYR A 154 -3.54 -3.35 -12.98
C TYR A 154 -3.78 -2.61 -14.31
N LEU A 155 -2.95 -2.85 -15.31
CA LEU A 155 -3.09 -2.26 -16.65
C LEU A 155 -4.37 -2.74 -17.33
N TYR A 156 -4.61 -4.04 -17.34
CA TYR A 156 -5.76 -4.65 -18.04
C TYR A 156 -7.10 -4.29 -17.40
N GLY A 157 -7.14 -4.00 -16.12
CA GLY A 157 -8.34 -3.54 -15.43
C GLY A 157 -8.66 -2.06 -15.67
N ASN A 158 -7.73 -1.27 -16.20
CA ASN A 158 -7.94 0.16 -16.43
C ASN A 158 -8.45 0.44 -17.84
N PRO A 159 -9.49 1.29 -18.02
CA PRO A 159 -9.99 1.66 -19.36
C PRO A 159 -9.03 2.67 -20.02
N GLY A 160 -8.11 2.22 -20.83
CA GLY A 160 -7.19 3.08 -21.57
C GLY A 160 -6.37 2.29 -22.58
N ASP A 161 -5.95 2.92 -23.69
CA ASP A 161 -5.10 2.35 -24.74
C ASP A 161 -5.55 0.98 -25.31
N GLY A 162 -6.85 0.73 -25.32
CA GLY A 162 -7.42 -0.54 -25.80
C GLY A 162 -7.53 -1.63 -24.75
N PHE A 163 -7.13 -1.37 -23.52
CA PHE A 163 -7.37 -2.23 -22.38
C PHE A 163 -8.71 -1.92 -21.71
N GLY A 164 -9.06 -2.61 -20.68
CA GLY A 164 -10.37 -2.51 -20.02
C GLY A 164 -11.08 -3.85 -20.10
N TYR A 165 -10.30 -4.92 -19.95
CA TYR A 165 -10.79 -6.30 -19.98
C TYR A 165 -11.63 -6.66 -18.74
N TRP A 166 -11.67 -5.75 -17.77
CA TRP A 166 -12.42 -5.89 -16.52
C TRP A 166 -13.54 -4.83 -16.45
N ASP A 167 -14.79 -5.25 -16.56
CA ASP A 167 -15.96 -4.37 -16.48
C ASP A 167 -16.44 -4.20 -15.04
N HIS A 168 -15.64 -3.51 -14.22
CA HIS A 168 -16.00 -3.17 -12.86
C HIS A 168 -15.50 -1.76 -12.49
N PRO A 169 -16.30 -0.96 -11.73
CA PRO A 169 -15.93 0.42 -11.39
C PRO A 169 -14.62 0.59 -10.61
N SER A 170 -14.13 -0.47 -9.93
CA SER A 170 -12.82 -0.45 -9.26
C SER A 170 -11.63 -0.53 -10.21
N ALA A 171 -11.87 -0.82 -11.49
CA ALA A 171 -10.88 -0.81 -12.56
C ALA A 171 -9.58 -1.61 -12.22
N GLY A 172 -8.41 -1.07 -12.54
CA GLY A 172 -7.12 -1.73 -12.31
C GLY A 172 -6.87 -2.23 -10.89
N PRO A 173 -7.15 -1.45 -9.85
CA PRO A 173 -7.05 -1.94 -8.46
C PRO A 173 -7.94 -3.16 -8.19
N GLY A 174 -9.14 -3.18 -8.76
CA GLY A 174 -10.08 -4.30 -8.61
C GLY A 174 -9.59 -5.58 -9.26
N LEU A 175 -9.13 -5.50 -10.51
CA LEU A 175 -8.59 -6.66 -11.21
C LEU A 175 -7.32 -7.20 -10.53
N LEU A 176 -6.43 -6.31 -10.10
CA LEU A 176 -5.23 -6.71 -9.36
C LEU A 176 -5.58 -7.37 -8.03
N ALA A 177 -6.53 -6.83 -7.25
CA ALA A 177 -6.99 -7.45 -6.01
C ALA A 177 -7.61 -8.82 -6.27
N ARG A 178 -8.41 -8.95 -7.33
CA ARG A 178 -9.01 -10.22 -7.75
C ARG A 178 -7.95 -11.24 -8.18
N THR A 179 -6.92 -10.81 -8.88
CA THR A 179 -5.78 -11.65 -9.28
C THR A 179 -5.01 -12.17 -8.06
N LEU A 180 -4.77 -11.32 -7.06
CA LEU A 180 -4.11 -11.69 -5.81
C LEU A 180 -4.97 -12.69 -4.99
N ASP A 181 -6.30 -12.52 -4.97
CA ASP A 181 -7.19 -13.47 -4.31
C ASP A 181 -7.22 -14.81 -5.04
N LEU A 182 -7.36 -14.80 -6.37
CA LEU A 182 -7.42 -16.01 -7.19
C LEU A 182 -6.17 -16.89 -7.00
N ASN A 183 -4.98 -16.29 -7.15
CA ASN A 183 -3.72 -17.05 -7.10
C ASN A 183 -3.29 -17.35 -5.65
N PHE A 184 -3.39 -16.35 -4.76
CA PHE A 184 -2.73 -16.41 -3.45
C PHE A 184 -3.70 -16.38 -2.26
N GLY A 185 -5.01 -16.25 -2.49
CA GLY A 185 -6.00 -16.16 -1.42
C GLY A 185 -5.91 -14.86 -0.61
N ALA A 186 -5.30 -13.83 -1.20
CA ALA A 186 -5.13 -12.55 -0.54
C ALA A 186 -6.45 -11.78 -0.49
N ARG A 187 -7.00 -11.58 0.70
CA ARG A 187 -8.22 -10.81 0.92
C ARG A 187 -7.86 -9.36 1.16
N ILE A 188 -8.42 -8.47 0.37
CA ILE A 188 -8.15 -7.04 0.40
C ILE A 188 -9.44 -6.32 0.78
N ASP A 189 -9.37 -5.47 1.82
CA ASP A 189 -10.51 -4.66 2.25
C ASP A 189 -10.60 -3.36 1.47
N HIS A 190 -9.45 -2.71 1.25
CA HIS A 190 -9.34 -1.41 0.59
C HIS A 190 -8.10 -1.33 -0.27
N TYR A 191 -8.02 -0.30 -1.12
CA TYR A 191 -6.83 -0.03 -1.93
C TYR A 191 -6.41 1.43 -1.91
N LEU A 192 -5.14 1.65 -2.22
CA LEU A 192 -4.53 2.95 -2.44
C LEU A 192 -3.57 2.83 -3.62
N ALA A 193 -3.84 3.54 -4.71
CA ALA A 193 -2.97 3.60 -5.87
C ALA A 193 -2.46 5.03 -6.08
N ILE A 194 -1.14 5.15 -6.27
CA ILE A 194 -0.46 6.39 -6.62
C ILE A 194 0.44 6.17 -7.83
N ASN A 195 0.62 7.21 -8.64
CA ASN A 195 1.58 7.16 -9.73
C ASN A 195 2.92 7.80 -9.32
N MET A 196 3.94 7.60 -10.16
CA MET A 196 5.28 8.13 -9.91
C MET A 196 5.30 9.65 -9.72
N GLN A 197 4.51 10.39 -10.52
CA GLN A 197 4.49 11.84 -10.45
C GLN A 197 3.83 12.35 -9.16
N THR A 198 2.78 11.66 -8.70
CA THR A 198 2.14 11.95 -7.41
C THR A 198 3.11 11.68 -6.27
N PHE A 199 3.84 10.56 -6.31
CA PHE A 199 4.88 10.25 -5.33
C PHE A 199 5.94 11.37 -5.24
N VAL A 200 6.49 11.80 -6.38
CA VAL A 200 7.47 12.92 -6.44
C VAL A 200 6.90 14.16 -5.75
N ARG A 201 5.69 14.59 -6.14
CA ARG A 201 5.05 15.77 -5.54
C ARG A 201 4.77 15.60 -4.04
N MET A 202 4.45 14.40 -3.58
CA MET A 202 4.23 14.13 -2.15
C MET A 202 5.51 14.32 -1.34
N VAL A 203 6.63 13.82 -1.84
CA VAL A 203 7.94 14.00 -1.19
C VAL A 203 8.35 15.47 -1.18
N ASP A 204 8.19 16.18 -2.30
CA ASP A 204 8.49 17.61 -2.40
C ASP A 204 7.63 18.46 -1.45
N ALA A 205 6.33 18.14 -1.36
CA ALA A 205 5.39 18.87 -0.52
C ALA A 205 5.71 18.78 0.99
N VAL A 206 6.35 17.71 1.43
CA VAL A 206 6.84 17.57 2.82
C VAL A 206 8.25 18.16 3.02
N GLY A 207 8.86 18.71 1.96
CA GLY A 207 10.20 19.30 1.98
C GLY A 207 11.30 18.24 1.95
N GLY A 208 11.15 17.22 1.12
CA GLY A 208 12.12 16.14 0.95
C GLY A 208 12.18 15.14 2.10
N ILE A 209 12.98 14.11 1.93
CA ILE A 209 13.23 13.04 2.92
C ILE A 209 14.71 12.82 3.14
N ASP A 210 15.07 12.37 4.35
CA ASP A 210 16.45 12.05 4.70
C ASP A 210 16.64 10.53 4.75
N VAL A 211 17.62 10.01 4.01
CA VAL A 211 17.96 8.59 3.94
C VAL A 211 19.44 8.34 4.17
N VAL A 212 19.80 7.08 4.43
CA VAL A 212 21.20 6.62 4.47
C VAL A 212 21.40 5.60 3.37
N LEU A 213 22.04 5.98 2.26
CA LEU A 213 22.33 5.10 1.14
C LEU A 213 23.49 4.16 1.48
N GLN A 214 23.33 2.88 1.16
CA GLN A 214 24.37 1.86 1.36
C GLN A 214 25.29 1.74 0.13
N HIS A 215 24.81 2.11 -1.06
CA HIS A 215 25.54 2.15 -2.31
C HIS A 215 25.23 3.42 -3.08
N LYS A 216 26.01 3.67 -4.12
CA LYS A 216 25.86 4.80 -5.02
C LYS A 216 24.65 4.58 -5.94
N VAL A 217 23.79 5.56 -6.08
CA VAL A 217 22.59 5.52 -6.92
C VAL A 217 22.64 6.64 -7.96
N ALA A 218 22.25 6.34 -9.20
CA ALA A 218 22.11 7.36 -10.23
C ALA A 218 20.91 8.28 -9.90
N GLY A 219 21.19 9.53 -9.60
CA GLY A 219 20.17 10.54 -9.29
C GLY A 219 19.40 11.03 -10.52
N SER A 220 18.37 11.81 -10.30
CA SER A 220 17.42 12.30 -11.32
C SER A 220 18.07 13.23 -12.35
N ASN A 221 19.11 13.98 -11.97
CA ASN A 221 19.78 14.98 -12.81
C ASN A 221 21.12 14.49 -13.37
N ASN A 222 21.29 13.18 -13.58
CA ASN A 222 22.56 12.55 -13.96
C ASN A 222 23.73 12.81 -12.95
N ALA A 223 23.42 13.32 -11.76
CA ALA A 223 24.35 13.39 -10.66
C ALA A 223 24.20 12.17 -9.77
N ASP A 224 25.31 11.53 -9.43
CA ASP A 224 25.27 10.35 -8.59
C ASP A 224 25.07 10.71 -7.13
N LEU A 225 24.06 10.11 -6.51
CA LEU A 225 23.84 10.14 -5.08
C LEU A 225 24.89 9.26 -4.39
N GLN A 226 25.62 9.83 -3.45
CA GLN A 226 26.74 9.16 -2.81
C GLN A 226 26.28 8.31 -1.63
N VAL A 227 27.10 7.34 -1.24
CA VAL A 227 26.92 6.54 -0.01
C VAL A 227 26.86 7.43 1.21
N GLY A 228 26.04 7.09 2.17
CA GLY A 228 25.86 7.81 3.43
C GLY A 228 24.57 8.64 3.46
N ARG A 229 24.54 9.64 4.33
CA ARG A 229 23.35 10.48 4.52
C ARG A 229 23.11 11.35 3.31
N GLN A 230 21.89 11.30 2.79
CA GLN A 230 21.42 12.09 1.68
C GLN A 230 20.06 12.73 2.04
N HIS A 231 19.89 13.99 1.64
CA HIS A 231 18.58 14.62 1.61
C HIS A 231 18.05 14.52 0.17
N LEU A 232 16.90 13.87 -0.01
CA LEU A 232 16.33 13.58 -1.32
C LEU A 232 15.08 14.41 -1.54
N GLU A 233 15.04 15.14 -2.62
CA GLU A 233 13.80 15.65 -3.21
C GLU A 233 13.04 14.52 -3.92
N GLY A 234 11.79 14.78 -4.34
CA GLY A 234 10.91 13.75 -4.87
C GLY A 234 11.48 12.99 -6.05
N ALA A 235 12.15 13.67 -6.99
CA ALA A 235 12.74 13.03 -8.16
C ALA A 235 13.90 12.08 -7.80
N ASP A 236 14.75 12.46 -6.85
CA ASP A 236 15.85 11.64 -6.36
C ASP A 236 15.35 10.50 -5.48
N ALA A 237 14.33 10.76 -4.64
CA ALA A 237 13.65 9.71 -3.88
C ALA A 237 13.03 8.63 -4.80
N LEU A 238 12.44 9.05 -5.93
CA LEU A 238 11.95 8.13 -6.95
C LEU A 238 13.08 7.37 -7.64
N ALA A 239 14.22 8.03 -7.92
CA ALA A 239 15.39 7.37 -8.50
C ALA A 239 15.89 6.25 -7.59
N VAL A 240 16.04 6.51 -6.27
CA VAL A 240 16.40 5.50 -5.26
C VAL A 240 15.37 4.37 -5.23
N ALA A 241 14.07 4.67 -5.16
CA ALA A 241 13.02 3.65 -5.12
C ALA A 241 12.95 2.76 -6.39
N ARG A 242 13.57 3.19 -7.49
CA ARG A 242 13.63 2.47 -8.77
C ARG A 242 14.97 1.79 -9.03
N ASP A 243 15.97 2.05 -8.21
CA ASP A 243 17.31 1.49 -8.39
C ASP A 243 17.31 -0.03 -8.27
N ARG A 244 18.13 -0.67 -9.10
CA ARG A 244 18.23 -2.14 -9.24
C ARG A 244 19.71 -2.59 -9.28
N ALA A 245 20.63 -1.74 -8.85
CA ALA A 245 22.07 -2.02 -8.98
C ALA A 245 22.49 -3.33 -8.30
N GLU A 246 21.81 -3.73 -7.22
CA GLU A 246 22.10 -4.94 -6.45
C GLU A 246 21.12 -6.09 -6.71
N GLY A 247 20.30 -6.01 -7.76
CA GLY A 247 19.36 -7.08 -8.14
C GLY A 247 17.88 -6.71 -8.02
N VAL A 248 17.00 -7.68 -8.31
CA VAL A 248 15.55 -7.45 -8.37
C VAL A 248 14.96 -7.23 -6.97
N PHE A 249 15.48 -7.90 -5.97
CA PHE A 249 14.99 -7.82 -4.59
C PHE A 249 15.49 -6.57 -3.86
N SER A 250 16.65 -6.02 -4.23
CA SER A 250 17.18 -4.76 -3.70
C SER A 250 16.26 -3.57 -3.97
N ARG A 251 15.48 -3.62 -5.05
CA ARG A 251 14.47 -2.61 -5.34
C ARG A 251 13.40 -2.51 -4.23
N GLY A 252 12.95 -3.64 -3.69
CA GLY A 252 12.01 -3.68 -2.56
C GLY A 252 12.61 -3.01 -1.32
N ASP A 253 13.88 -3.26 -1.05
CA ASP A 253 14.61 -2.67 0.08
C ASP A 253 14.78 -1.16 -0.07
N ASN A 254 15.12 -0.68 -1.27
CA ASN A 254 15.19 0.74 -1.57
C ASN A 254 13.83 1.44 -1.44
N GLN A 255 12.75 0.78 -1.85
CA GLN A 255 11.40 1.28 -1.62
C GLN A 255 11.06 1.33 -0.13
N ASN A 256 11.44 0.33 0.66
CA ASN A 256 11.25 0.32 2.11
C ASN A 256 11.99 1.50 2.76
N LEU A 257 13.26 1.72 2.41
CA LEU A 257 14.06 2.83 2.88
C LEU A 257 13.35 4.18 2.64
N VAL A 258 12.88 4.40 1.42
CA VAL A 258 12.20 5.64 1.02
C VAL A 258 10.86 5.80 1.76
N LEU A 259 10.07 4.72 1.89
CA LEU A 259 8.78 4.76 2.59
C LEU A 259 8.95 5.02 4.09
N CYS A 260 9.95 4.43 4.74
CA CYS A 260 10.28 4.72 6.13
C CYS A 260 10.69 6.17 6.34
N ALA A 261 11.54 6.71 5.45
CA ALA A 261 11.97 8.11 5.52
C ALA A 261 10.78 9.07 5.32
N LEU A 262 9.89 8.76 4.38
CA LEU A 262 8.67 9.54 4.15
C LEU A 262 7.73 9.48 5.36
N GLN A 263 7.50 8.31 5.94
CA GLN A 263 6.70 8.16 7.16
C GLN A 263 7.30 8.98 8.32
N LYS A 264 8.61 8.88 8.56
CA LYS A 264 9.30 9.67 9.60
C LYS A 264 9.13 11.18 9.37
N LYS A 265 9.19 11.62 8.11
CA LYS A 265 8.98 13.02 7.75
C LYS A 265 7.54 13.47 8.01
N LEU A 266 6.54 12.67 7.61
CA LEU A 266 5.12 12.94 7.83
C LEU A 266 4.77 13.06 9.32
N MET A 267 5.40 12.25 10.16
CA MET A 267 5.19 12.27 11.62
C MET A 267 5.97 13.42 12.32
N SER A 268 6.76 14.19 11.60
CA SER A 268 7.50 15.31 12.18
C SER A 268 6.53 16.41 12.65
N PRO A 269 6.84 17.11 13.77
CA PRO A 269 6.00 18.19 14.29
C PRO A 269 5.79 19.35 13.28
N ALA A 270 6.71 19.51 12.32
CA ALA A 270 6.63 20.54 11.30
C ALA A 270 5.62 20.21 10.18
N VAL A 271 5.42 18.93 9.87
CA VAL A 271 4.57 18.44 8.76
C VAL A 271 3.20 17.98 9.26
N LEU A 272 3.14 17.38 10.43
CA LEU A 272 1.92 16.80 11.01
C LEU A 272 0.70 17.76 10.97
N PRO A 273 0.81 19.05 11.31
CA PRO A 273 -0.33 19.99 11.23
C PRO A 273 -0.78 20.29 9.79
N ARG A 274 0.08 20.04 8.79
CA ARG A 274 -0.17 20.31 7.36
C ARG A 274 -0.74 19.10 6.62
N ILE A 275 -0.82 17.92 7.25
CA ILE A 275 -1.33 16.69 6.61
C ILE A 275 -2.71 16.90 5.96
N PRO A 276 -3.71 17.56 6.59
CA PRO A 276 -5.01 17.77 5.95
C PRO A 276 -4.93 18.58 4.65
N GLU A 277 -4.08 19.62 4.61
CA GLU A 277 -3.83 20.43 3.42
C GLU A 277 -3.13 19.59 2.32
N LEU A 278 -2.12 18.81 2.71
CA LEU A 278 -1.40 17.91 1.81
C LEU A 278 -2.35 16.88 1.17
N VAL A 279 -3.17 16.21 1.97
CA VAL A 279 -4.17 15.25 1.46
C VAL A 279 -5.14 15.93 0.50
N GLY A 280 -5.61 17.13 0.84
CA GLY A 280 -6.49 17.92 -0.03
C GLY A 280 -5.85 18.26 -1.38
N SER A 281 -4.55 18.59 -1.42
CA SER A 281 -3.83 18.96 -2.64
C SER A 281 -3.58 17.78 -3.59
N PHE A 282 -3.60 16.53 -3.09
CA PHE A 282 -3.45 15.32 -3.88
C PHE A 282 -4.78 14.69 -4.34
N ARG A 283 -5.91 15.34 -4.04
CA ARG A 283 -7.22 14.92 -4.52
C ARG A 283 -7.21 14.84 -6.06
N GLY A 284 -7.66 13.70 -6.61
CA GLY A 284 -7.61 13.43 -8.05
C GLY A 284 -6.25 12.94 -8.56
N SER A 285 -5.23 12.89 -7.69
CA SER A 285 -3.92 12.31 -8.00
C SER A 285 -3.67 10.99 -7.25
N VAL A 286 -4.65 10.54 -6.49
CA VAL A 286 -4.68 9.28 -5.74
C VAL A 286 -5.97 8.57 -6.10
N GLN A 287 -5.90 7.27 -6.37
CA GLN A 287 -7.06 6.41 -6.57
C GLN A 287 -7.22 5.53 -5.35
N THR A 288 -8.37 5.60 -4.67
CA THR A 288 -8.64 4.82 -3.45
C THR A 288 -10.13 4.74 -3.19
N ASP A 289 -10.57 3.64 -2.60
CA ASP A 289 -11.92 3.45 -2.07
C ASP A 289 -12.05 3.80 -0.58
N LEU A 290 -10.97 4.27 0.06
CA LEU A 290 -11.00 4.76 1.42
C LEU A 290 -11.93 5.97 1.54
N ASP A 291 -12.95 5.88 2.39
CA ASP A 291 -13.78 7.01 2.74
C ASP A 291 -13.09 7.94 3.76
N PRO A 292 -13.57 9.18 3.93
CA PRO A 292 -12.95 10.13 4.85
C PRO A 292 -12.90 9.68 6.31
N ASN A 293 -13.86 8.88 6.78
CA ASN A 293 -13.85 8.35 8.14
C ASN A 293 -12.73 7.32 8.32
N THR A 294 -12.60 6.39 7.38
CA THR A 294 -11.53 5.39 7.36
C THR A 294 -10.15 6.05 7.24
N MET A 295 -10.02 7.10 6.42
CA MET A 295 -8.78 7.89 6.35
C MET A 295 -8.45 8.56 7.70
N SER A 296 -9.45 9.10 8.41
CA SER A 296 -9.27 9.67 9.75
C SER A 296 -8.82 8.63 10.77
N GLN A 297 -9.39 7.44 10.74
CA GLN A 297 -9.00 6.32 11.60
C GLN A 297 -7.55 5.92 11.36
N LEU A 298 -7.14 5.79 10.09
CA LEU A 298 -5.77 5.49 9.69
C LEU A 298 -4.79 6.59 10.12
N ALA A 299 -5.14 7.86 9.92
CA ALA A 299 -4.31 9.00 10.35
C ALA A 299 -4.15 9.04 11.88
N CYS A 300 -5.23 8.81 12.63
CA CYS A 300 -5.20 8.71 14.08
C CYS A 300 -4.28 7.57 14.55
N LEU A 301 -4.40 6.38 13.93
CA LEU A 301 -3.57 5.23 14.27
C LEU A 301 -2.10 5.49 13.94
N ALA A 302 -1.81 6.05 12.77
CA ALA A 302 -0.46 6.38 12.34
C ALA A 302 0.24 7.35 13.31
N ALA A 303 -0.48 8.34 13.83
CA ALA A 303 0.05 9.29 14.82
C ALA A 303 0.39 8.63 16.18
N GLN A 304 -0.17 7.47 16.47
CA GLN A 304 0.04 6.73 17.72
C GLN A 304 0.93 5.49 17.54
N MET A 305 1.37 5.19 16.30
CA MET A 305 2.10 3.97 15.98
C MET A 305 3.61 4.18 16.20
N PRO A 306 4.22 3.42 17.11
CA PRO A 306 5.68 3.41 17.25
C PRO A 306 6.34 2.88 15.96
N VAL A 307 7.50 3.44 15.60
CA VAL A 307 8.24 3.04 14.39
C VAL A 307 8.64 1.56 14.41
N GLU A 308 8.94 1.05 15.58
CA GLU A 308 9.28 -0.37 15.83
C GLU A 308 8.11 -1.33 15.54
N ASN A 309 6.89 -0.82 15.49
CA ASN A 309 5.70 -1.61 15.15
C ASN A 309 5.41 -1.63 13.64
N ILE A 310 6.28 -1.06 12.82
CA ILE A 310 6.18 -1.08 11.36
C ILE A 310 7.21 -2.08 10.83
N ALA A 311 6.73 -3.11 10.14
CA ALA A 311 7.57 -4.16 9.60
C ALA A 311 7.29 -4.42 8.12
N PHE A 312 8.36 -4.61 7.33
CA PHE A 312 8.29 -4.92 5.92
C PHE A 312 8.79 -6.35 5.71
N TYR A 313 8.03 -7.12 4.95
CA TYR A 313 8.31 -8.51 4.66
C TYR A 313 8.34 -8.76 3.16
N ARG A 314 9.12 -9.75 2.75
CA ARG A 314 9.14 -10.32 1.41
C ARG A 314 9.13 -11.83 1.53
N PHE A 315 8.73 -12.49 0.47
CA PHE A 315 8.85 -13.95 0.38
C PHE A 315 10.31 -14.37 0.29
N PRO A 316 10.68 -15.57 0.78
CA PRO A 316 11.99 -16.16 0.57
C PRO A 316 12.35 -16.24 -0.92
N GLU A 317 13.57 -15.82 -1.29
CA GLU A 317 14.00 -15.73 -2.71
C GLU A 317 14.08 -17.11 -3.38
N GLU A 318 14.36 -18.15 -2.61
CA GLU A 318 14.43 -19.54 -3.07
C GLU A 318 13.10 -20.10 -3.57
N LEU A 319 11.98 -19.43 -3.29
CA LEU A 319 10.66 -19.84 -3.79
C LEU A 319 10.46 -19.47 -5.27
N PHE A 320 11.32 -18.61 -5.82
CA PHE A 320 11.14 -18.03 -7.15
C PHE A 320 12.09 -18.70 -8.16
N THR A 321 11.50 -19.20 -9.24
CA THR A 321 12.23 -19.73 -10.38
C THR A 321 12.17 -18.75 -11.54
N GLN A 322 13.32 -18.46 -12.15
CA GLN A 322 13.36 -17.61 -13.34
C GLN A 322 12.88 -18.36 -14.57
N SER A 323 11.98 -17.75 -15.33
CA SER A 323 11.49 -18.27 -16.61
C SER A 323 11.32 -17.15 -17.63
N ARG A 324 10.94 -17.53 -18.84
CA ARG A 324 10.59 -16.62 -19.92
C ARG A 324 9.33 -17.12 -20.62
N GLU A 325 8.30 -16.28 -20.59
CA GLU A 325 7.02 -16.56 -21.19
C GLU A 325 6.71 -15.62 -22.35
N TYR A 326 5.83 -16.02 -23.25
CA TYR A 326 5.41 -15.15 -24.35
C TYR A 326 4.31 -14.22 -23.87
N ASP A 327 4.52 -12.93 -24.06
CA ASP A 327 3.57 -11.86 -23.77
C ASP A 327 2.91 -11.40 -25.08
N PRO A 328 1.61 -11.66 -25.29
CA PRO A 328 0.93 -11.35 -26.53
C PRO A 328 0.69 -9.85 -26.75
N VAL A 329 0.67 -9.06 -25.67
CA VAL A 329 0.49 -7.60 -25.74
C VAL A 329 1.75 -6.92 -26.21
N PHE A 330 2.91 -7.34 -25.68
CA PHE A 330 4.21 -6.82 -26.11
C PHE A 330 4.84 -7.62 -27.26
N GLU A 331 4.17 -8.68 -27.74
CA GLU A 331 4.60 -9.56 -28.85
C GLU A 331 6.05 -10.08 -28.70
N LYS A 332 6.44 -10.44 -27.49
CA LYS A 332 7.82 -10.88 -27.19
C LYS A 332 7.88 -11.83 -26.01
N SER A 333 8.98 -12.60 -25.95
CA SER A 333 9.32 -13.36 -24.76
C SER A 333 9.83 -12.40 -23.66
N VAL A 334 9.18 -12.42 -22.51
CA VAL A 334 9.49 -11.58 -21.35
C VAL A 334 10.04 -12.42 -20.20
N PHE A 335 10.84 -11.81 -19.36
CA PHE A 335 11.27 -12.41 -18.10
C PHE A 335 10.11 -12.48 -17.12
N VAL A 336 9.96 -13.61 -16.42
CA VAL A 336 8.96 -13.82 -15.38
C VAL A 336 9.55 -14.58 -14.18
N TRP A 337 8.85 -14.50 -13.06
CA TRP A 337 9.05 -15.35 -11.90
C TRP A 337 7.93 -16.36 -11.82
N GLU A 338 8.29 -17.65 -11.78
CA GLU A 338 7.37 -18.73 -11.47
C GLU A 338 7.48 -19.11 -10.00
N VAL A 339 6.36 -19.49 -9.40
CA VAL A 339 6.26 -19.92 -8.01
C VAL A 339 5.25 -21.05 -7.86
N ASP A 340 5.39 -21.87 -6.82
CA ASP A 340 4.30 -22.71 -6.36
C ASP A 340 3.24 -21.83 -5.67
N THR A 341 2.10 -21.66 -6.32
CA THR A 341 1.01 -20.81 -5.83
C THR A 341 0.45 -21.28 -4.48
N LEU A 342 0.49 -22.58 -4.19
CA LEU A 342 0.02 -23.12 -2.91
C LEU A 342 0.97 -22.72 -1.77
N VAL A 343 2.27 -22.71 -2.03
CA VAL A 343 3.27 -22.24 -1.05
C VAL A 343 3.09 -20.76 -0.76
N ILE A 344 2.96 -19.93 -1.81
CA ILE A 344 2.71 -18.49 -1.61
C ILE A 344 1.39 -18.25 -0.88
N ARG A 345 0.33 -18.99 -1.22
CA ARG A 345 -0.98 -18.93 -0.55
C ARG A 345 -0.86 -19.24 0.95
N HIS A 346 -0.03 -20.19 1.32
CA HIS A 346 0.24 -20.52 2.72
C HIS A 346 0.88 -19.31 3.46
N TYR A 347 1.93 -18.69 2.89
CA TYR A 347 2.55 -17.50 3.46
C TYR A 347 1.57 -16.33 3.58
N VAL A 348 0.77 -16.08 2.55
CA VAL A 348 -0.24 -15.02 2.57
C VAL A 348 -1.30 -15.28 3.65
N GLY A 349 -1.75 -16.53 3.80
CA GLY A 349 -2.68 -16.91 4.87
C GLY A 349 -2.11 -16.63 6.27
N GLN A 350 -0.86 -17.02 6.51
CA GLN A 350 -0.17 -16.73 7.78
C GLN A 350 0.03 -15.23 8.01
N PHE A 351 0.42 -14.48 6.96
CA PHE A 351 0.57 -13.03 7.03
C PHE A 351 -0.76 -12.36 7.41
N GLN A 352 -1.87 -12.72 6.78
CA GLN A 352 -3.18 -12.17 7.08
C GLN A 352 -3.69 -12.56 8.47
N ALA A 353 -3.33 -13.76 8.95
CA ALA A 353 -3.58 -14.18 10.33
C ALA A 353 -2.70 -13.45 11.36
N GLY A 354 -1.62 -12.82 10.92
CA GLY A 354 -0.64 -12.15 11.79
C GLY A 354 0.28 -13.13 12.51
N THR A 355 0.46 -14.34 12.00
CA THR A 355 1.30 -15.40 12.56
C THR A 355 2.65 -15.56 11.87
N TRP A 356 2.81 -15.04 10.66
CA TRP A 356 4.07 -15.00 9.94
C TRP A 356 4.62 -13.57 9.96
N PRO A 357 5.93 -13.38 10.16
CA PRO A 357 7.02 -14.37 10.23
C PRO A 357 7.41 -14.82 11.66
N ASP A 358 6.59 -14.60 12.68
CA ASP A 358 6.99 -14.67 14.08
C ASP A 358 7.27 -16.09 14.63
N SER A 359 6.87 -17.17 13.91
CA SER A 359 6.87 -18.49 14.58
C SER A 359 8.15 -19.31 14.47
N ASP A 360 8.96 -19.15 13.42
CA ASP A 360 9.99 -20.18 13.17
C ASP A 360 11.41 -19.65 12.87
N GLY A 361 11.63 -18.32 12.85
CA GLY A 361 12.98 -17.78 12.55
C GLY A 361 13.47 -18.04 11.12
N SER A 362 12.66 -18.66 10.27
CA SER A 362 13.00 -19.04 8.89
C SER A 362 12.64 -17.99 7.85
N ALA A 363 12.00 -16.89 8.24
CA ALA A 363 11.71 -15.82 7.32
C ALA A 363 13.00 -15.13 6.90
N ALA A 364 13.27 -15.09 5.61
CA ALA A 364 14.28 -14.22 5.05
C ALA A 364 13.90 -12.78 5.45
N HIS A 365 14.63 -12.25 6.40
CA HIS A 365 14.38 -10.97 7.01
C HIS A 365 14.69 -9.85 6.05
N ALA A 366 13.66 -9.14 5.58
CA ALA A 366 13.86 -7.71 5.52
C ALA A 366 13.74 -7.23 6.97
N ASP A 367 14.85 -7.13 7.68
CA ASP A 367 14.88 -6.58 9.02
C ASP A 367 14.42 -5.13 8.96
N SER A 368 13.12 -4.91 9.30
CA SER A 368 12.50 -3.57 9.31
C SER A 368 13.30 -2.60 10.19
N SER A 369 14.05 -3.15 11.16
CA SER A 369 14.94 -2.38 12.02
C SER A 369 16.05 -1.68 11.24
N THR A 370 16.41 -2.16 10.05
CA THR A 370 17.49 -1.60 9.22
C THR A 370 17.01 -0.43 8.37
N PHE A 371 15.76 -0.45 7.87
CA PHE A 371 15.25 0.58 6.97
C PHE A 371 14.65 1.80 7.66
N CYS A 372 14.06 1.61 8.83
CA CYS A 372 13.32 2.67 9.52
C CYS A 372 14.10 3.34 10.68
N LYS A 373 15.38 3.01 10.88
CA LYS A 373 16.26 3.60 11.91
C LYS A 373 16.88 4.94 11.55
#